data_c047035b9ad25f1e0a3851237ad90e36
#
_entry.id   c047035b9ad25f1e0a3851237ad90e36
#
_cell.length_a   1.000
_cell.length_b   1.000
_cell.length_c   1.000
_cell.angle_alpha   90.00
_cell.angle_beta   90.00
_cell.angle_gamma   90.00
#
_symmetry.space_group_name_H-M   'P 1'
#
loop_
_entity.id
_entity.type
_entity.pdbx_description
1 polymer ?
#
loop_
_entity_poly.entity_id
_entity_poly.type
_entity_poly.pdbx_seq_one_letter_code
_entity_poly.pdbx_strand_id
1 'polypeptide(L)'
;MATFRIQPHVRLQEWVAEENGFFREEGLEYEFEVQGYAGASWTTASVQPGEVAGLSARSGALEDMEKGRSCSVSGACHWAVNSAASTMHGKMWGKAYSVCVSGIFAAPDSPYHRPEDLADVKVGVGYHSGSHYSAIQALEPFLERSEIALEFVGLPFDRVRLMQQGKIEAANVFGAQYYLLEQLGFRKLVDTTFIMGSLVSEDTDREDLERYFNALRRAQREIDLEAERYKHHWLREIPDDLCEGIDVRRFGPGERVVFEPYTREMFERTHRWMESWELFDSTVAARPAYEDAVLA
;
A
#
# COMPACT_ATOMS: atom_id res chain seq x y z
N MET A 1 24.27 -18.40 -4.76
CA MET A 1 23.18 -17.51 -5.17
C MET A 1 22.87 -16.64 -3.98
N ALA A 2 22.44 -15.41 -4.16
CA ALA A 2 22.01 -14.58 -3.03
C ALA A 2 20.65 -15.10 -2.55
N THR A 3 20.42 -15.14 -1.25
CA THR A 3 19.15 -15.56 -0.64
C THR A 3 18.04 -14.57 -1.04
N PHE A 4 16.88 -15.07 -1.46
CA PHE A 4 15.73 -14.25 -1.80
C PHE A 4 15.13 -13.60 -0.54
N ARG A 5 15.10 -12.27 -0.47
CA ARG A 5 14.63 -11.55 0.71
C ARG A 5 13.19 -11.11 0.55
N ILE A 6 12.31 -11.69 1.39
CA ILE A 6 10.87 -11.44 1.39
C ILE A 6 10.55 -10.40 2.46
N GLN A 7 9.98 -9.30 2.04
CA GLN A 7 9.40 -8.30 2.93
C GLN A 7 7.87 -8.38 2.85
N PRO A 8 7.18 -8.86 3.92
CA PRO A 8 5.72 -8.88 3.94
C PRO A 8 5.15 -7.46 3.79
N HIS A 9 4.09 -7.34 3.01
CA HIS A 9 3.53 -6.02 2.65
C HIS A 9 2.16 -5.79 3.28
N VAL A 10 2.03 -5.97 4.61
CA VAL A 10 0.76 -5.77 5.35
C VAL A 10 -0.41 -6.49 4.66
N ARG A 11 -0.17 -7.75 4.24
CA ARG A 11 -1.12 -8.62 3.55
C ARG A 11 -0.92 -10.08 3.96
N LEU A 12 -1.85 -10.94 3.62
CA LEU A 12 -1.86 -12.33 4.09
C LEU A 12 -1.00 -13.27 3.24
N GLN A 13 -0.76 -12.97 1.97
CA GLN A 13 -0.23 -13.92 0.98
C GLN A 13 1.13 -14.50 1.36
N GLU A 14 2.07 -13.68 1.82
CA GLU A 14 3.40 -14.14 2.23
C GLU A 14 3.32 -15.05 3.45
N TRP A 15 2.47 -14.73 4.43
CA TRP A 15 2.27 -15.53 5.62
C TRP A 15 1.58 -16.85 5.33
N VAL A 16 0.60 -16.85 4.43
CA VAL A 16 -0.09 -18.07 3.98
C VAL A 16 0.84 -18.96 3.17
N ALA A 17 1.69 -18.38 2.32
CA ALA A 17 2.69 -19.13 1.57
C ALA A 17 3.71 -19.79 2.51
N GLU A 18 4.14 -19.07 3.56
CA GLU A 18 5.06 -19.61 4.58
C GLU A 18 4.40 -20.71 5.41
N GLU A 19 3.19 -20.48 5.93
CA GLU A 19 2.46 -21.46 6.76
C GLU A 19 2.26 -22.78 6.02
N ASN A 20 1.93 -22.73 4.72
CA ASN A 20 1.69 -23.91 3.91
C ASN A 20 2.96 -24.47 3.24
N GLY A 21 4.12 -23.86 3.44
CA GLY A 21 5.40 -24.32 2.88
C GLY A 21 5.57 -24.10 1.39
N PHE A 22 4.77 -23.24 0.77
CA PHE A 22 4.74 -23.06 -0.69
C PHE A 22 6.05 -22.53 -1.24
N PHE A 23 6.75 -21.65 -0.54
CA PHE A 23 8.07 -21.16 -0.97
C PHE A 23 9.09 -22.31 -1.08
N ARG A 24 9.09 -23.22 -0.10
CA ARG A 24 10.00 -24.40 -0.08
C ARG A 24 9.62 -25.40 -1.17
N GLU A 25 8.34 -25.62 -1.41
CA GLU A 25 7.86 -26.51 -2.46
C GLU A 25 8.18 -26.00 -3.87
N GLU A 26 8.19 -24.67 -4.06
CA GLU A 26 8.67 -24.03 -5.30
C GLU A 26 10.21 -24.05 -5.43
N GLY A 27 10.93 -24.48 -4.40
CA GLY A 27 12.40 -24.55 -4.38
C GLY A 27 13.06 -23.20 -4.19
N LEU A 28 12.37 -22.23 -3.59
CA LEU A 28 12.92 -20.91 -3.29
C LEU A 28 13.75 -20.98 -2.01
N GLU A 29 15.00 -20.51 -2.08
CA GLU A 29 15.84 -20.24 -0.90
C GLU A 29 15.62 -18.81 -0.46
N TYR A 30 15.00 -18.61 0.71
CA TYR A 30 14.54 -17.30 1.13
C TYR A 30 14.74 -17.03 2.61
N GLU A 31 14.70 -15.76 2.96
CA GLU A 31 14.60 -15.26 4.32
C GLU A 31 13.55 -14.15 4.42
N PHE A 32 12.86 -14.06 5.56
CA PHE A 32 11.97 -12.95 5.84
C PHE A 32 12.73 -11.77 6.43
N GLU A 33 12.63 -10.63 5.78
CA GLU A 33 13.12 -9.37 6.30
C GLU A 33 11.99 -8.62 7.01
N VAL A 34 11.81 -8.92 8.31
CA VAL A 34 10.72 -8.35 9.12
C VAL A 34 11.08 -6.95 9.63
N GLN A 35 12.37 -6.57 9.60
CA GLN A 35 12.83 -5.26 10.02
C GLN A 35 12.88 -4.30 8.82
N GLY A 36 12.10 -3.26 8.83
CA GLY A 36 12.20 -2.19 7.85
C GLY A 36 10.88 -1.68 7.30
N TYR A 37 10.00 -2.52 6.82
CA TYR A 37 8.74 -2.06 6.23
C TYR A 37 7.54 -2.20 7.18
N ALA A 38 7.28 -3.42 7.66
CA ALA A 38 6.32 -3.67 8.74
C ALA A 38 7.00 -3.60 10.11
N GLY A 39 8.33 -3.42 10.15
CA GLY A 39 9.11 -3.40 11.37
C GLY A 39 8.82 -2.20 12.27
N ALA A 40 9.63 -2.05 13.30
CA ALA A 40 9.47 -1.07 14.38
C ALA A 40 9.09 0.36 13.96
N SER A 41 9.48 0.81 12.75
CA SER A 41 9.13 2.13 12.26
C SER A 41 7.65 2.29 11.88
N TRP A 42 6.95 1.19 11.51
CA TRP A 42 5.51 1.21 11.19
C TRP A 42 4.65 1.01 12.44
N THR A 43 5.19 0.32 13.45
CA THR A 43 4.46 -0.09 14.64
C THR A 43 4.72 0.80 15.85
N THR A 44 5.87 1.46 15.94
CA THR A 44 6.35 2.09 17.19
C THR A 44 6.44 3.61 17.18
N ALA A 45 6.38 4.28 16.04
CA ALA A 45 6.46 5.74 16.00
C ALA A 45 5.08 6.36 16.27
N SER A 46 4.83 6.82 17.48
CA SER A 46 3.74 7.75 17.73
C SER A 46 4.14 9.13 17.24
N VAL A 47 3.48 9.61 16.18
CA VAL A 47 3.82 10.89 15.57
C VAL A 47 2.82 11.95 16.01
N GLN A 48 3.33 13.06 16.53
CA GLN A 48 2.50 14.23 16.82
C GLN A 48 2.18 14.98 15.50
N PRO A 49 0.95 15.47 15.27
CA PRO A 49 0.54 16.09 14.02
C PRO A 49 1.42 17.23 13.51
N GLY A 50 2.10 17.96 14.40
CA GLY A 50 3.00 19.06 14.02
C GLY A 50 4.43 18.65 13.68
N GLU A 51 4.88 17.48 14.12
CA GLU A 51 6.25 16.99 13.91
C GLU A 51 6.43 16.32 12.55
N VAL A 52 5.37 15.65 12.06
CA VAL A 52 5.39 14.91 10.79
C VAL A 52 5.38 15.83 9.58
N ALA A 53 4.65 16.92 9.66
CA ALA A 53 4.57 17.89 8.56
C ALA A 53 5.94 18.53 8.22
N GLY A 54 6.89 18.55 9.19
CA GLY A 54 8.22 19.12 9.00
C GLY A 54 9.29 18.13 8.54
N LEU A 55 9.22 16.86 8.97
CA LEU A 55 10.32 15.90 8.81
C LEU A 55 10.05 14.82 7.76
N SER A 56 8.82 14.37 7.61
CA SER A 56 8.47 13.29 6.69
C SER A 56 7.60 13.74 5.51
N ALA A 57 7.27 15.02 5.42
CA ALA A 57 6.43 15.57 4.36
C ALA A 57 6.97 15.32 2.93
N ARG A 58 8.19 14.82 2.80
CA ARG A 58 8.85 14.51 1.53
C ARG A 58 9.50 13.13 1.48
N SER A 59 9.08 12.19 2.30
CA SER A 59 9.53 10.81 2.25
C SER A 59 8.34 9.88 2.32
N GLY A 60 8.08 9.17 1.25
CA GLY A 60 7.02 8.19 1.11
C GLY A 60 7.49 6.95 0.37
N ALA A 61 6.56 6.16 -0.14
CA ALA A 61 6.87 4.90 -0.81
C ALA A 61 7.80 5.08 -2.03
N LEU A 62 7.64 6.18 -2.78
CA LEU A 62 8.49 6.48 -3.93
C LEU A 62 9.93 6.76 -3.49
N GLU A 63 10.13 7.69 -2.57
CA GLU A 63 11.47 8.07 -2.08
C GLU A 63 12.19 6.91 -1.40
N ASP A 64 11.45 6.01 -0.74
CA ASP A 64 12.03 4.79 -0.16
C ASP A 64 12.49 3.80 -1.24
N MET A 65 11.75 3.67 -2.33
CA MET A 65 12.17 2.87 -3.48
C MET A 65 13.40 3.45 -4.19
N GLU A 66 13.44 4.77 -4.35
CA GLU A 66 14.58 5.47 -4.96
C GLU A 66 15.87 5.35 -4.13
N LYS A 67 15.76 5.26 -2.80
CA LYS A 67 16.89 4.99 -1.90
C LYS A 67 17.40 3.55 -1.97
N GLY A 68 16.64 2.66 -2.61
CA GLY A 68 16.86 1.23 -2.62
C GLY A 68 16.30 0.54 -1.36
N ARG A 69 15.75 -0.64 -1.56
CA ARG A 69 15.26 -1.51 -0.49
C ARG A 69 16.10 -2.78 -0.45
N SER A 70 16.25 -3.33 0.73
CA SER A 70 17.02 -4.55 0.95
C SER A 70 16.32 -5.83 0.47
N CYS A 71 15.00 -5.78 0.21
CA CYS A 71 14.21 -6.90 -0.27
C CYS A 71 14.32 -7.12 -1.79
N SER A 72 14.11 -8.37 -2.22
CA SER A 72 14.15 -8.74 -3.66
C SER A 72 12.96 -8.18 -4.43
N VAL A 73 11.80 -8.04 -3.78
CA VAL A 73 10.58 -7.46 -4.33
C VAL A 73 9.97 -6.46 -3.36
N SER A 74 9.77 -5.24 -3.80
CA SER A 74 9.11 -4.17 -3.04
C SER A 74 7.68 -3.96 -3.51
N GLY A 75 6.70 -4.15 -2.62
CA GLY A 75 5.30 -3.78 -2.87
C GLY A 75 5.05 -2.30 -2.57
N ALA A 76 4.28 -1.62 -3.43
CA ALA A 76 3.71 -0.30 -3.16
C ALA A 76 2.55 -0.01 -4.12
N CYS A 77 1.88 1.12 -3.94
CA CYS A 77 0.87 1.56 -4.89
C CYS A 77 1.44 1.66 -6.31
N HIS A 78 0.64 1.35 -7.31
CA HIS A 78 1.11 1.31 -8.68
C HIS A 78 1.66 2.66 -9.19
N TRP A 79 1.23 3.78 -8.64
CA TRP A 79 1.79 5.11 -8.96
C TRP A 79 3.28 5.21 -8.57
N ALA A 80 3.61 4.84 -7.32
CA ALA A 80 4.99 4.88 -6.85
C ALA A 80 5.88 3.86 -7.57
N VAL A 81 5.37 2.62 -7.78
CA VAL A 81 6.10 1.58 -8.51
C VAL A 81 6.32 1.98 -9.97
N ASN A 82 5.31 2.56 -10.62
CA ASN A 82 5.39 3.06 -11.99
C ASN A 82 6.46 4.16 -12.10
N SER A 83 6.46 5.13 -11.18
CA SER A 83 7.46 6.20 -11.15
C SER A 83 8.87 5.67 -10.90
N ALA A 84 9.05 4.78 -9.91
CA ALA A 84 10.36 4.20 -9.59
C ALA A 84 10.92 3.36 -10.75
N ALA A 85 10.09 2.56 -11.42
CA ALA A 85 10.47 1.82 -12.62
C ALA A 85 10.82 2.75 -13.80
N SER A 86 10.10 3.86 -13.90
CA SER A 86 10.33 4.88 -14.93
C SER A 86 11.64 5.64 -14.73
N THR A 87 12.10 5.77 -13.50
CA THR A 87 13.37 6.41 -13.13
C THR A 87 14.52 5.42 -12.94
N MET A 88 14.35 4.17 -13.40
CA MET A 88 15.37 3.11 -13.39
C MET A 88 15.83 2.67 -11.98
N HIS A 89 14.96 2.77 -10.97
CA HIS A 89 15.22 2.26 -9.61
C HIS A 89 14.77 0.81 -9.42
N GLY A 90 14.71 0.05 -10.50
CA GLY A 90 14.25 -1.33 -10.59
C GLY A 90 13.31 -1.53 -11.78
N LYS A 91 12.70 -2.71 -11.85
CA LYS A 91 11.71 -3.05 -12.87
C LYS A 91 10.38 -3.38 -12.21
N MET A 92 9.28 -2.91 -12.78
CA MET A 92 7.95 -3.31 -12.34
C MET A 92 7.68 -4.75 -12.80
N TRP A 93 7.19 -5.60 -11.89
CA TRP A 93 6.70 -6.93 -12.29
C TRP A 93 5.39 -6.82 -13.06
N GLY A 94 5.40 -7.27 -14.31
CA GLY A 94 4.28 -7.10 -15.23
C GLY A 94 3.30 -8.27 -15.29
N LYS A 95 3.58 -9.43 -14.61
CA LYS A 95 2.73 -10.62 -14.67
C LYS A 95 1.70 -10.73 -13.55
N ALA A 96 1.73 -9.79 -12.60
CA ALA A 96 0.77 -9.71 -11.52
C ALA A 96 0.69 -8.29 -10.98
N TYR A 97 -0.45 -7.97 -10.41
CA TYR A 97 -0.67 -6.78 -9.59
C TYR A 97 -1.60 -7.17 -8.43
N SER A 98 -1.87 -6.28 -7.50
CA SER A 98 -2.87 -6.56 -6.48
C SER A 98 -3.86 -5.41 -6.32
N VAL A 99 -4.99 -5.70 -5.71
CA VAL A 99 -6.05 -4.73 -5.41
C VAL A 99 -6.11 -4.58 -3.90
N CYS A 100 -5.81 -3.39 -3.42
CA CYS A 100 -5.76 -3.07 -2.01
C CYS A 100 -7.02 -2.32 -1.59
N VAL A 101 -7.76 -2.87 -0.63
CA VAL A 101 -8.91 -2.19 -0.03
C VAL A 101 -8.47 -0.92 0.67
N SER A 102 -9.16 0.18 0.40
CA SER A 102 -8.83 1.49 0.95
C SER A 102 -10.07 2.37 1.03
N GLY A 103 -10.08 3.35 1.94
CA GLY A 103 -11.20 4.27 2.10
C GLY A 103 -10.84 5.52 2.89
N ILE A 104 -11.55 6.59 2.62
CA ILE A 104 -11.53 7.79 3.48
C ILE A 104 -12.58 7.61 4.56
N PHE A 105 -12.13 7.71 5.79
CA PHE A 105 -12.96 7.58 6.99
C PHE A 105 -13.04 8.89 7.76
N ALA A 106 -14.16 9.07 8.46
CA ALA A 106 -14.39 10.13 9.43
C ALA A 106 -14.96 9.56 10.74
N ALA A 107 -14.87 10.30 11.83
CA ALA A 107 -15.42 9.88 13.13
C ALA A 107 -16.94 9.64 13.06
N PRO A 108 -17.49 8.73 13.88
CA PRO A 108 -18.93 8.41 13.85
C PRO A 108 -19.84 9.62 14.11
N ASP A 109 -19.39 10.55 14.95
CA ASP A 109 -20.05 11.77 15.36
C ASP A 109 -19.68 13.00 14.52
N SER A 110 -18.84 12.82 13.48
CA SER A 110 -18.47 13.91 12.57
C SER A 110 -19.67 14.35 11.73
N PRO A 111 -19.67 15.60 11.24
CA PRO A 111 -20.73 16.11 10.36
C PRO A 111 -20.65 15.55 8.95
N TYR A 112 -19.59 14.82 8.60
CA TYR A 112 -19.33 14.34 7.24
C TYR A 112 -20.03 13.01 6.98
N HIS A 113 -20.83 12.94 5.90
CA HIS A 113 -21.64 11.77 5.57
C HIS A 113 -21.39 11.24 4.15
N ARG A 114 -20.84 12.07 3.27
CA ARG A 114 -20.62 11.78 1.85
C ARG A 114 -19.35 12.49 1.34
N PRO A 115 -18.82 12.12 0.17
CA PRO A 115 -17.57 12.69 -0.35
C PRO A 115 -17.60 14.21 -0.50
N GLU A 116 -18.74 14.79 -0.89
CA GLU A 116 -18.90 16.24 -1.10
C GLU A 116 -18.75 17.04 0.19
N ASP A 117 -19.00 16.43 1.34
CA ASP A 117 -18.83 17.09 2.64
C ASP A 117 -17.35 17.30 3.00
N LEU A 118 -16.42 16.72 2.21
CA LEU A 118 -14.98 16.87 2.39
C LEU A 118 -14.38 18.08 1.64
N ALA A 119 -15.19 18.95 1.01
CA ALA A 119 -14.70 20.18 0.42
C ALA A 119 -13.95 21.01 1.48
N ASP A 120 -12.68 21.37 1.18
CA ASP A 120 -11.75 22.10 2.08
C ASP A 120 -11.43 21.40 3.42
N VAL A 121 -11.90 20.17 3.63
CA VAL A 121 -11.55 19.36 4.82
C VAL A 121 -10.22 18.67 4.60
N LYS A 122 -9.29 18.83 5.53
CA LYS A 122 -7.98 18.19 5.47
C LYS A 122 -8.09 16.68 5.69
N VAL A 123 -7.85 15.92 4.63
CA VAL A 123 -7.79 14.46 4.69
C VAL A 123 -6.35 14.01 4.97
N GLY A 124 -6.14 13.28 6.08
CA GLY A 124 -4.85 12.74 6.46
C GLY A 124 -4.39 11.63 5.51
N VAL A 125 -3.22 11.80 4.89
CA VAL A 125 -2.61 10.86 3.93
C VAL A 125 -1.10 10.74 4.16
N GLY A 126 -0.47 9.68 3.63
CA GLY A 126 0.99 9.59 3.56
C GLY A 126 1.51 10.22 2.27
N TYR A 127 2.61 10.99 2.36
CA TYR A 127 3.23 11.62 1.20
C TYR A 127 3.68 10.57 0.17
N HIS A 128 3.47 10.82 -1.12
CA HIS A 128 3.82 9.97 -2.27
C HIS A 128 3.53 8.47 -2.04
N SER A 129 2.38 8.20 -1.42
CA SER A 129 1.91 6.85 -1.08
C SER A 129 0.55 6.55 -1.71
N GLY A 130 0.10 5.30 -1.59
CA GLY A 130 -1.22 4.89 -2.08
C GLY A 130 -2.36 5.75 -1.52
N SER A 131 -2.29 6.12 -0.24
CA SER A 131 -3.31 6.97 0.38
C SER A 131 -3.35 8.40 -0.16
N HIS A 132 -2.21 8.94 -0.64
CA HIS A 132 -2.16 10.25 -1.28
C HIS A 132 -2.91 10.23 -2.62
N TYR A 133 -2.43 9.37 -3.50
CA TYR A 133 -2.93 9.33 -4.87
C TYR A 133 -4.38 8.84 -4.96
N SER A 134 -4.71 7.81 -4.20
CA SER A 134 -6.08 7.27 -4.19
C SER A 134 -7.10 8.23 -3.58
N ALA A 135 -6.71 9.08 -2.60
CA ALA A 135 -7.58 10.13 -2.08
C ALA A 135 -7.93 11.16 -3.16
N ILE A 136 -6.92 11.65 -3.91
CA ILE A 136 -7.15 12.58 -5.02
C ILE A 136 -8.08 11.93 -6.04
N GLN A 137 -7.74 10.73 -6.52
CA GLN A 137 -8.48 10.05 -7.58
C GLN A 137 -9.93 9.74 -7.20
N ALA A 138 -10.18 9.44 -5.92
CA ALA A 138 -11.52 9.15 -5.44
C ALA A 138 -12.36 10.40 -5.14
N LEU A 139 -11.72 11.54 -4.86
CA LEU A 139 -12.40 12.81 -4.59
C LEU A 139 -12.64 13.66 -5.85
N GLU A 140 -11.79 13.56 -6.89
CA GLU A 140 -11.91 14.35 -8.11
C GLU A 140 -13.26 14.23 -8.86
N PRO A 141 -14.07 13.14 -8.72
CA PRO A 141 -15.42 13.10 -9.30
C PRO A 141 -16.47 13.91 -8.51
N PHE A 142 -16.16 14.31 -7.29
CA PHE A 142 -17.10 14.95 -6.37
C PHE A 142 -16.74 16.39 -6.01
N LEU A 143 -15.45 16.75 -6.10
CA LEU A 143 -14.89 18.01 -5.66
C LEU A 143 -14.06 18.67 -6.77
N GLU A 144 -14.07 19.99 -6.80
CA GLU A 144 -13.13 20.72 -7.62
C GLU A 144 -11.71 20.54 -7.09
N ARG A 145 -10.69 20.62 -7.97
CA ARG A 145 -9.28 20.42 -7.59
C ARG A 145 -8.83 21.31 -6.42
N SER A 146 -9.33 22.54 -6.37
CA SER A 146 -9.03 23.51 -5.31
C SER A 146 -9.67 23.19 -3.97
N GLU A 147 -10.71 22.35 -3.95
CA GLU A 147 -11.44 21.93 -2.74
C GLU A 147 -10.86 20.65 -2.13
N ILE A 148 -9.98 19.94 -2.87
CA ILE A 148 -9.32 18.74 -2.36
C ILE A 148 -8.15 19.15 -1.46
N ALA A 149 -8.37 19.13 -0.15
CA ALA A 149 -7.38 19.49 0.84
C ALA A 149 -6.76 18.20 1.47
N LEU A 150 -5.45 18.06 1.39
CA LEU A 150 -4.73 16.91 1.96
C LEU A 150 -3.74 17.38 3.02
N GLU A 151 -3.57 16.57 4.06
CA GLU A 151 -2.55 16.77 5.09
C GLU A 151 -1.67 15.53 5.18
N PHE A 152 -0.34 15.73 5.06
CA PHE A 152 0.62 14.63 5.16
C PHE A 152 0.88 14.32 6.62
N VAL A 153 0.28 13.23 7.12
CA VAL A 153 0.31 12.86 8.53
C VAL A 153 0.65 11.38 8.72
N GLY A 154 1.74 11.15 9.37
CA GLY A 154 2.13 9.87 9.93
C GLY A 154 2.21 8.68 8.96
N LEU A 155 2.57 7.58 9.55
CA LEU A 155 2.48 6.26 8.94
C LEU A 155 1.03 5.75 8.98
N PRO A 156 0.67 4.71 8.25
CA PRO A 156 -0.72 4.23 8.17
C PRO A 156 -1.40 3.98 9.52
N PHE A 157 -0.72 3.37 10.50
CA PHE A 157 -1.27 3.14 11.84
C PHE A 157 -1.31 4.41 12.70
N ASP A 158 -0.43 5.38 12.45
CA ASP A 158 -0.49 6.68 13.14
C ASP A 158 -1.75 7.45 12.78
N ARG A 159 -2.20 7.35 11.53
CA ARG A 159 -3.49 7.93 11.12
C ARG A 159 -4.66 7.32 11.92
N VAL A 160 -4.65 5.99 12.18
CA VAL A 160 -5.65 5.37 13.05
C VAL A 160 -5.61 5.97 14.46
N ARG A 161 -4.42 6.11 15.05
CA ARG A 161 -4.25 6.73 16.39
C ARG A 161 -4.73 8.18 16.42
N LEU A 162 -4.37 8.96 15.39
CA LEU A 162 -4.78 10.37 15.28
C LEU A 162 -6.30 10.51 15.13
N MET A 163 -6.94 9.62 14.37
CA MET A 163 -8.40 9.55 14.24
C MET A 163 -9.07 9.22 15.59
N GLN A 164 -8.57 8.19 16.32
CA GLN A 164 -9.08 7.84 17.65
C GLN A 164 -8.93 8.98 18.67
N GLN A 165 -7.87 9.79 18.54
CA GLN A 165 -7.61 10.93 19.41
C GLN A 165 -8.36 12.20 19.00
N GLY A 166 -9.12 12.16 17.89
CA GLY A 166 -9.81 13.33 17.35
C GLY A 166 -8.86 14.45 16.88
N LYS A 167 -7.61 14.11 16.54
CA LYS A 167 -6.59 15.07 16.09
C LYS A 167 -6.64 15.35 14.60
N ILE A 168 -7.23 14.47 13.82
CA ILE A 168 -7.57 14.66 12.41
C ILE A 168 -9.02 14.27 12.17
N GLU A 169 -9.70 14.98 11.30
CA GLU A 169 -11.14 14.84 11.08
C GLU A 169 -11.46 13.71 10.09
N ALA A 170 -10.59 13.51 9.11
CA ALA A 170 -10.70 12.45 8.11
C ALA A 170 -9.31 11.89 7.75
N ALA A 171 -9.26 10.62 7.37
CA ALA A 171 -8.03 10.00 6.90
C ALA A 171 -8.30 8.96 5.82
N ASN A 172 -7.40 8.87 4.84
CA ASN A 172 -7.37 7.77 3.89
C ASN A 172 -6.47 6.66 4.43
N VAL A 173 -7.04 5.48 4.62
CA VAL A 173 -6.37 4.28 5.15
C VAL A 173 -6.66 3.06 4.29
N PHE A 174 -5.80 2.04 4.38
CA PHE A 174 -5.88 0.83 3.54
C PHE A 174 -5.50 -0.42 4.34
N GLY A 175 -5.78 -1.61 3.79
CA GLY A 175 -5.38 -2.89 4.39
C GLY A 175 -5.92 -3.08 5.81
N ALA A 176 -5.05 -3.42 6.77
CA ALA A 176 -5.44 -3.66 8.16
C ALA A 176 -6.06 -2.42 8.83
N GLN A 177 -5.55 -1.22 8.54
CA GLN A 177 -6.05 0.03 9.10
C GLN A 177 -7.50 0.32 8.68
N TYR A 178 -7.87 -0.06 7.46
CA TYR A 178 -9.24 0.03 6.97
C TYR A 178 -10.19 -0.77 7.87
N TYR A 179 -9.87 -2.04 8.13
CA TYR A 179 -10.69 -2.90 8.98
C TYR A 179 -10.71 -2.47 10.45
N LEU A 180 -9.59 -1.92 10.95
CA LEU A 180 -9.53 -1.33 12.29
C LEU A 180 -10.54 -0.21 12.43
N LEU A 181 -10.55 0.76 11.53
CA LEU A 181 -11.49 1.88 11.59
C LEU A 181 -12.94 1.42 11.44
N GLU A 182 -13.23 0.42 10.60
CA GLU A 182 -14.56 -0.18 10.52
C GLU A 182 -15.01 -0.77 11.87
N GLN A 183 -14.14 -1.55 12.54
CA GLN A 183 -14.49 -2.13 13.84
C GLN A 183 -14.61 -1.10 14.96
N LEU A 184 -13.83 -0.04 14.90
CA LEU A 184 -13.91 1.08 15.83
C LEU A 184 -15.12 2.00 15.58
N GLY A 185 -15.95 1.69 14.56
CA GLY A 185 -17.18 2.39 14.26
C GLY A 185 -17.00 3.68 13.45
N PHE A 186 -15.81 3.93 12.89
CA PHE A 186 -15.60 5.06 11.99
C PHE A 186 -16.40 4.88 10.70
N ARG A 187 -16.87 6.00 10.14
CA ARG A 187 -17.69 6.00 8.93
C ARG A 187 -16.82 6.12 7.68
N LYS A 188 -16.92 5.14 6.78
CA LYS A 188 -16.34 5.26 5.44
C LYS A 188 -17.19 6.21 4.60
N LEU A 189 -16.58 7.27 4.09
CA LEU A 189 -17.23 8.29 3.26
C LEU A 189 -17.10 7.97 1.76
N VAL A 190 -15.94 7.49 1.34
CA VAL A 190 -15.67 7.13 -0.04
C VAL A 190 -14.73 5.94 -0.11
N ASP A 191 -14.95 5.07 -1.09
CA ASP A 191 -14.06 3.97 -1.41
C ASP A 191 -12.89 4.49 -2.24
N THR A 192 -11.67 4.19 -1.80
CA THR A 192 -10.44 4.60 -2.47
C THR A 192 -9.59 3.40 -2.87
N THR A 193 -10.19 2.22 -3.02
CA THR A 193 -9.52 0.98 -3.45
C THR A 193 -8.62 1.22 -4.65
N PHE A 194 -7.39 0.74 -4.59
CA PHE A 194 -6.37 1.03 -5.60
C PHE A 194 -5.51 -0.19 -5.93
N ILE A 195 -4.79 -0.06 -7.05
CA ILE A 195 -3.86 -1.09 -7.53
C ILE A 195 -2.51 -0.94 -6.83
N MET A 196 -1.97 -2.09 -6.37
CA MET A 196 -0.60 -2.24 -5.92
C MET A 196 0.24 -2.88 -7.01
N GLY A 197 1.48 -2.44 -7.12
CA GLY A 197 2.49 -3.05 -7.99
C GLY A 197 3.64 -3.64 -7.18
N SER A 198 4.52 -4.34 -7.88
CA SER A 198 5.76 -4.88 -7.32
C SER A 198 6.95 -4.35 -8.11
N LEU A 199 7.88 -3.71 -7.42
CA LEU A 199 9.17 -3.30 -7.96
C LEU A 199 10.19 -4.38 -7.66
N VAL A 200 10.86 -4.87 -8.69
CA VAL A 200 11.89 -5.92 -8.62
C VAL A 200 13.26 -5.26 -8.61
N SER A 201 14.08 -5.62 -7.63
CA SER A 201 15.47 -5.14 -7.57
C SER A 201 16.31 -5.71 -8.73
N GLU A 202 17.28 -4.93 -9.20
CA GLU A 202 18.07 -5.30 -10.40
C GLU A 202 18.88 -6.59 -10.23
N ASP A 203 19.29 -6.92 -9.01
CA ASP A 203 20.06 -8.09 -8.65
C ASP A 203 19.21 -9.35 -8.38
N THR A 204 17.88 -9.24 -8.51
CA THR A 204 16.95 -10.36 -8.26
C THR A 204 17.02 -11.38 -9.39
N ASP A 205 17.33 -12.64 -9.04
CA ASP A 205 17.27 -13.74 -9.99
C ASP A 205 15.86 -13.96 -10.54
N ARG A 206 15.76 -14.15 -11.87
CA ARG A 206 14.45 -14.26 -12.53
C ARG A 206 13.72 -15.57 -12.17
N GLU A 207 14.44 -16.65 -12.00
CA GLU A 207 13.84 -17.94 -11.66
C GLU A 207 13.29 -17.90 -10.21
N ASP A 208 14.03 -17.31 -9.29
CA ASP A 208 13.59 -17.12 -7.91
C ASP A 208 12.39 -16.16 -7.83
N LEU A 209 12.35 -15.14 -8.67
CA LEU A 209 11.19 -14.26 -8.80
C LEU A 209 9.93 -15.02 -9.25
N GLU A 210 10.06 -15.90 -10.27
CA GLU A 210 8.94 -16.76 -10.72
C GLU A 210 8.50 -17.72 -9.62
N ARG A 211 9.43 -18.34 -8.90
CA ARG A 211 9.15 -19.21 -7.75
C ARG A 211 8.38 -18.48 -6.66
N TYR A 212 8.80 -17.26 -6.33
CA TYR A 212 8.12 -16.41 -5.36
C TYR A 212 6.66 -16.14 -5.78
N PHE A 213 6.42 -15.68 -7.00
CA PHE A 213 5.08 -15.38 -7.47
C PHE A 213 4.22 -16.64 -7.66
N ASN A 214 4.80 -17.80 -7.97
CA ASN A 214 4.08 -19.07 -7.97
C ASN A 214 3.60 -19.46 -6.58
N ALA A 215 4.44 -19.30 -5.56
CA ALA A 215 4.05 -19.51 -4.16
C ALA A 215 2.92 -18.57 -3.73
N LEU A 216 3.01 -17.27 -4.11
CA LEU A 216 1.94 -16.32 -3.84
C LEU A 216 0.63 -16.65 -4.58
N ARG A 217 0.70 -17.20 -5.79
CA ARG A 217 -0.49 -17.64 -6.55
C ARG A 217 -1.23 -18.77 -5.82
N ARG A 218 -0.47 -19.69 -5.24
CA ARG A 218 -1.02 -20.79 -4.42
C ARG A 218 -1.64 -20.23 -3.14
N ALA A 219 -0.93 -19.34 -2.45
CA ALA A 219 -1.42 -18.69 -1.24
C ALA A 219 -2.71 -17.88 -1.50
N GLN A 220 -2.78 -17.13 -2.61
CA GLN A 220 -3.98 -16.41 -2.99
C GLN A 220 -5.17 -17.36 -3.21
N ARG A 221 -4.93 -18.51 -3.83
CA ARG A 221 -5.97 -19.52 -4.04
C ARG A 221 -6.51 -20.07 -2.72
N GLU A 222 -5.65 -20.33 -1.75
CA GLU A 222 -6.06 -20.72 -0.39
C GLU A 222 -6.89 -19.64 0.29
N ILE A 223 -6.47 -18.38 0.17
CA ILE A 223 -7.21 -17.23 0.72
C ILE A 223 -8.57 -17.09 0.04
N ASP A 224 -8.66 -17.22 -1.29
CA ASP A 224 -9.92 -17.14 -2.03
C ASP A 224 -10.91 -18.25 -1.62
N LEU A 225 -10.41 -19.42 -1.19
CA LEU A 225 -11.23 -20.56 -0.78
C LEU A 225 -11.61 -20.54 0.70
N GLU A 226 -10.66 -20.18 1.58
CA GLU A 226 -10.78 -20.32 3.03
C GLU A 226 -10.14 -19.15 3.78
N ALA A 227 -10.46 -17.89 3.44
CA ALA A 227 -9.88 -16.70 4.05
C ALA A 227 -9.93 -16.72 5.59
N GLU A 228 -11.02 -17.26 6.15
CA GLU A 228 -11.25 -17.33 7.60
C GLU A 228 -10.14 -18.06 8.35
N ARG A 229 -9.55 -19.07 7.72
CA ARG A 229 -8.46 -19.88 8.28
C ARG A 229 -7.21 -19.06 8.55
N TYR A 230 -6.96 -18.02 7.74
CA TYR A 230 -5.71 -17.27 7.69
C TYR A 230 -5.78 -15.88 8.34
N LYS A 231 -6.96 -15.44 8.78
CA LYS A 231 -7.15 -14.11 9.38
C LYS A 231 -6.34 -13.88 10.66
N HIS A 232 -5.90 -14.94 11.33
CA HIS A 232 -5.03 -14.83 12.50
C HIS A 232 -3.68 -14.17 12.20
N HIS A 233 -3.22 -14.21 10.94
CA HIS A 233 -2.00 -13.52 10.52
C HIS A 233 -2.10 -12.01 10.60
N TRP A 234 -3.31 -11.41 10.62
CA TRP A 234 -3.46 -9.99 10.85
C TRP A 234 -2.87 -9.50 12.17
N LEU A 235 -2.78 -10.37 13.17
CA LEU A 235 -2.12 -10.04 14.45
C LEU A 235 -0.61 -9.81 14.32
N ARG A 236 0.02 -10.23 13.22
CA ARG A 236 1.43 -9.96 12.93
C ARG A 236 1.64 -8.57 12.34
N GLU A 237 0.58 -7.98 11.80
CA GLU A 237 0.61 -6.73 11.04
C GLU A 237 0.10 -5.53 11.85
N ILE A 238 -0.67 -5.78 12.93
CA ILE A 238 -1.27 -4.74 13.75
C ILE A 238 -0.38 -4.48 14.96
N PRO A 239 -0.04 -3.21 15.26
CA PRO A 239 0.66 -2.85 16.49
C PRO A 239 -0.11 -3.26 17.76
N ASP A 240 0.60 -3.72 18.77
CA ASP A 240 0.02 -4.22 20.03
C ASP A 240 -0.95 -3.22 20.68
N ASP A 241 -0.61 -1.92 20.65
CA ASP A 241 -1.42 -0.84 21.20
C ASP A 241 -2.76 -0.62 20.47
N LEU A 242 -2.92 -1.17 19.27
CA LEU A 242 -4.14 -1.12 18.48
C LEU A 242 -4.91 -2.44 18.46
N CYS A 243 -4.43 -3.47 19.16
CA CYS A 243 -5.07 -4.79 19.19
C CYS A 243 -6.17 -4.90 20.26
N GLU A 244 -6.21 -4.00 21.26
CA GLU A 244 -7.19 -4.09 22.36
C GLU A 244 -8.64 -3.96 21.84
N GLY A 245 -9.45 -4.98 22.12
CA GLY A 245 -10.86 -5.03 21.70
C GLY A 245 -11.09 -5.35 20.22
N ILE A 246 -10.03 -5.63 19.46
CA ILE A 246 -10.10 -5.96 18.03
C ILE A 246 -10.23 -7.46 17.81
N ASP A 247 -11.21 -7.86 17.02
CA ASP A 247 -11.38 -9.25 16.57
C ASP A 247 -11.00 -9.35 15.08
N VAL A 248 -9.78 -9.84 14.81
CA VAL A 248 -9.26 -10.00 13.44
C VAL A 248 -10.06 -10.98 12.58
N ARG A 249 -10.90 -11.86 13.18
CA ARG A 249 -11.81 -12.73 12.44
C ARG A 249 -12.88 -11.94 11.68
N ARG A 250 -13.15 -10.70 12.11
CA ARG A 250 -14.07 -9.78 11.45
C ARG A 250 -13.44 -8.97 10.33
N PHE A 251 -12.12 -9.06 10.16
CA PHE A 251 -11.43 -8.43 9.03
C PHE A 251 -11.78 -9.16 7.73
N GLY A 252 -11.72 -8.43 6.63
CA GLY A 252 -11.73 -9.04 5.31
C GLY A 252 -10.39 -9.71 4.96
N PRO A 253 -10.30 -10.31 3.77
CA PRO A 253 -9.07 -10.98 3.29
C PRO A 253 -7.95 -9.99 2.95
N GLY A 254 -8.22 -8.70 2.95
CA GLY A 254 -7.24 -7.65 2.64
C GLY A 254 -6.95 -7.50 1.15
N GLU A 255 -5.69 -7.25 0.86
CA GLU A 255 -5.19 -7.10 -0.50
C GLU A 255 -5.31 -8.42 -1.26
N ARG A 256 -5.82 -8.37 -2.49
CA ARG A 256 -5.97 -9.53 -3.36
C ARG A 256 -4.99 -9.46 -4.52
N VAL A 257 -4.10 -10.45 -4.63
CA VAL A 257 -3.18 -10.57 -5.77
C VAL A 257 -3.91 -11.10 -6.99
N VAL A 258 -3.78 -10.39 -8.11
CA VAL A 258 -4.36 -10.72 -9.41
C VAL A 258 -3.22 -11.13 -10.34
N PHE A 259 -3.21 -12.39 -10.77
CA PHE A 259 -2.17 -12.96 -11.64
C PHE A 259 -2.52 -12.77 -13.12
N GLU A 260 -2.78 -11.52 -13.47
CA GLU A 260 -3.04 -11.02 -14.80
C GLU A 260 -2.00 -9.95 -15.16
N PRO A 261 -1.74 -9.72 -16.46
CA PRO A 261 -0.77 -8.71 -16.87
C PRO A 261 -1.14 -7.30 -16.41
N TYR A 262 -0.17 -6.58 -15.83
CA TYR A 262 -0.23 -5.13 -15.73
C TYR A 262 0.08 -4.54 -17.11
N THR A 263 -0.96 -4.12 -17.81
CA THR A 263 -0.89 -3.82 -19.23
C THR A 263 -0.21 -2.47 -19.53
N ARG A 264 0.26 -2.30 -20.77
CA ARG A 264 0.73 -1.00 -21.28
C ARG A 264 -0.33 0.10 -21.06
N GLU A 265 -1.60 -0.19 -21.32
CA GLU A 265 -2.68 0.77 -21.13
C GLU A 265 -2.78 1.22 -19.67
N MET A 266 -2.70 0.30 -18.71
CA MET A 266 -2.68 0.63 -17.28
C MET A 266 -1.48 1.50 -16.92
N PHE A 267 -0.29 1.14 -17.41
CA PHE A 267 0.94 1.89 -17.19
C PHE A 267 0.84 3.33 -17.72
N GLU A 268 0.46 3.49 -18.98
CA GLU A 268 0.34 4.81 -19.62
C GLU A 268 -0.80 5.67 -19.04
N ARG A 269 -1.92 5.04 -18.67
CA ARG A 269 -3.04 5.74 -18.02
C ARG A 269 -2.61 6.30 -16.66
N THR A 270 -1.86 5.52 -15.88
CA THR A 270 -1.31 5.95 -14.60
C THR A 270 -0.39 7.16 -14.78
N HIS A 271 0.51 7.14 -15.75
CA HIS A 271 1.38 8.29 -16.06
C HIS A 271 0.60 9.53 -16.45
N ARG A 272 -0.34 9.41 -17.41
CA ARG A 272 -1.16 10.56 -17.85
C ARG A 272 -1.93 11.20 -16.70
N TRP A 273 -2.47 10.38 -15.78
CA TRP A 273 -3.18 10.90 -14.62
C TRP A 273 -2.22 11.65 -13.67
N MET A 274 -1.06 11.08 -13.37
CA MET A 274 -0.06 11.73 -12.51
C MET A 274 0.42 13.07 -13.09
N GLU A 275 0.63 13.13 -14.40
CA GLU A 275 0.99 14.37 -15.12
C GLU A 275 -0.13 15.42 -15.04
N SER A 276 -1.38 15.01 -15.21
CA SER A 276 -2.52 15.94 -15.17
C SER A 276 -2.68 16.61 -13.81
N TRP A 277 -2.20 15.96 -12.75
CA TRP A 277 -2.18 16.48 -11.38
C TRP A 277 -0.86 17.14 -10.97
N GLU A 278 0.15 17.16 -11.86
CA GLU A 278 1.48 17.74 -11.58
C GLU A 278 2.12 17.20 -10.30
N LEU A 279 1.94 15.88 -10.07
CA LEU A 279 2.35 15.22 -8.82
C LEU A 279 3.85 15.03 -8.68
N PHE A 280 4.60 15.18 -9.75
CA PHE A 280 6.05 15.02 -9.79
C PHE A 280 6.72 16.24 -10.41
N ASP A 281 7.91 16.58 -9.91
CA ASP A 281 8.76 17.57 -10.53
C ASP A 281 9.12 17.16 -11.97
N SER A 282 9.28 18.13 -12.86
CA SER A 282 9.55 17.94 -14.29
C SER A 282 10.82 17.14 -14.62
N THR A 283 11.65 16.82 -13.62
CA THR A 283 12.84 15.98 -13.76
C THR A 283 12.52 14.49 -13.92
N VAL A 284 11.31 14.05 -13.56
CA VAL A 284 10.79 12.68 -13.80
C VAL A 284 10.25 12.52 -15.23
N ALA A 285 10.39 13.52 -16.07
CA ALA A 285 9.77 13.65 -17.40
C ALA A 285 10.39 12.79 -18.52
N ALA A 286 11.42 11.99 -18.27
CA ALA A 286 11.85 10.97 -19.23
C ALA A 286 10.93 9.77 -19.10
N ARG A 287 9.90 9.67 -19.95
CA ARG A 287 9.03 8.50 -20.04
C ARG A 287 9.83 7.33 -20.62
N PRO A 288 10.27 6.34 -19.83
CA PRO A 288 10.73 5.10 -20.43
C PRO A 288 9.54 4.45 -21.13
N ALA A 289 9.84 3.73 -22.19
CA ALA A 289 8.82 2.89 -22.79
C ALA A 289 8.38 1.82 -21.79
N TYR A 290 7.15 1.37 -21.88
CA TYR A 290 6.62 0.27 -21.07
C TYR A 290 7.57 -0.94 -21.06
N GLU A 291 8.17 -1.26 -22.20
CA GLU A 291 9.10 -2.37 -22.38
C GLU A 291 10.40 -2.21 -21.59
N ASP A 292 10.80 -0.99 -21.31
CA ASP A 292 12.02 -0.70 -20.54
C ASP A 292 11.75 -0.72 -19.03
N ALA A 293 10.54 -0.43 -18.62
CA ALA A 293 10.14 -0.30 -17.21
C ALA A 293 9.54 -1.59 -16.62
N VAL A 294 8.96 -2.46 -17.46
CA VAL A 294 8.12 -3.58 -17.03
C VAL A 294 8.71 -4.93 -17.45
N LEU A 295 8.84 -5.86 -16.50
CA LEU A 295 9.18 -7.27 -16.74
C LEU A 295 7.90 -8.04 -17.09
N ALA A 296 7.74 -8.37 -18.36
CA ALA A 296 6.63 -9.15 -18.90
C ALA A 296 6.93 -10.67 -18.85
#